data_0184dd3e7c514b6e498c2c4346f4ba97
#
_entry.id   0184dd3e7c514b6e498c2c4346f4ba97
#
_cell.length_a   1.000
_cell.length_b   1.000
_cell.length_c   1.000
_cell.angle_alpha   90.00
_cell.angle_beta   90.00
_cell.angle_gamma   90.00
#
_symmetry.space_group_name_H-M   'P 1'
#
loop_
_entity.id
_entity.type
_entity.pdbx_description
1 polymer ?
#
loop_
_entity_poly.entity_id
_entity_poly.type
_entity_poly.pdbx_seq_one_letter_code
_entity_poly.pdbx_strand_id
1 'polypeptide(L)'
;AFVCADGPISIHTPCSITANPPTIEFGDLPPTSSDPNRLEKTDHSLVTVDCKQDHELDVHLKVIPANPPQDETNIATFTHLDGRPFHGLGLIYKMNEPPKDCESGDVWGESIDIGTTSKDKRSISKEIHWGLCRTDFSADTGEFETTATIWFWVD
;
A
#
# COMPACT_ATOMS: atom_id res chain seq x y z
N ALA A 1 12.36 -1.07 -9.34
CA ALA A 1 11.31 -1.59 -8.42
C ALA A 1 10.28 -0.51 -8.12
N PHE A 2 9.04 -0.83 -8.21
CA PHE A 2 7.98 0.15 -7.92
C PHE A 2 6.73 -0.52 -7.36
N VAL A 3 5.93 0.28 -6.66
CA VAL A 3 4.60 -0.11 -6.18
C VAL A 3 3.61 0.91 -6.73
N CYS A 4 2.51 0.42 -7.32
CA CYS A 4 1.40 1.25 -7.76
C CYS A 4 0.23 1.09 -6.80
N ALA A 5 -0.46 2.19 -6.52
CA ALA A 5 -1.70 2.19 -5.74
C ALA A 5 -2.82 2.79 -6.59
N ASP A 6 -3.97 2.12 -6.58
CA ASP A 6 -5.12 2.53 -7.36
C ASP A 6 -6.42 2.24 -6.59
N GLY A 7 -7.53 2.80 -7.03
CA GLY A 7 -8.82 2.60 -6.41
C GLY A 7 -9.96 2.53 -7.43
N PRO A 8 -11.08 1.93 -7.08
CA PRO A 8 -12.22 1.83 -7.97
C PRO A 8 -12.89 3.19 -8.17
N ILE A 9 -13.46 3.37 -9.35
CA ILE A 9 -14.31 4.51 -9.67
C ILE A 9 -15.72 4.00 -9.94
N SER A 10 -16.70 4.55 -9.26
CA SER A 10 -18.11 4.22 -9.47
C SER A 10 -18.88 5.47 -9.85
N ILE A 11 -19.69 5.37 -10.91
CA ILE A 11 -20.56 6.49 -11.33
C ILE A 11 -21.67 6.77 -10.32
N HIS A 12 -21.94 5.84 -9.41
CA HIS A 12 -22.96 5.98 -8.37
C HIS A 12 -22.40 6.50 -7.05
N THR A 13 -21.08 6.63 -6.95
CA THR A 13 -20.41 7.10 -5.74
C THR A 13 -20.21 8.62 -5.84
N PRO A 14 -20.66 9.40 -4.83
CA PRO A 14 -20.47 10.85 -4.84
C PRO A 14 -19.02 11.27 -4.58
N CYS A 15 -18.13 10.32 -4.39
CA CYS A 15 -16.74 10.55 -4.02
C CYS A 15 -15.78 10.00 -5.06
N SER A 16 -14.59 10.59 -5.11
CA SER A 16 -13.46 10.11 -5.90
C SER A 16 -12.25 9.91 -5.01
N ILE A 17 -11.33 9.05 -5.43
CA ILE A 17 -10.09 8.78 -4.70
C ILE A 17 -8.87 9.05 -5.58
N THR A 18 -7.84 9.62 -4.97
CA THR A 18 -6.53 9.81 -5.61
C THR A 18 -5.44 9.37 -4.65
N ALA A 19 -4.33 8.89 -5.22
CA ALA A 19 -3.11 8.59 -4.48
C ALA A 19 -1.96 9.37 -5.11
N ASN A 20 -1.15 10.03 -4.30
CA ASN A 20 -0.04 10.84 -4.78
C ASN A 20 1.21 10.64 -3.90
N PRO A 21 2.32 10.11 -4.43
CA PRO A 21 2.45 9.58 -5.78
C PRO A 21 1.71 8.24 -5.94
N PRO A 22 1.21 7.93 -7.14
CA PRO A 22 0.56 6.64 -7.40
C PRO A 22 1.56 5.50 -7.62
N THR A 23 2.82 5.83 -7.87
CA THR A 23 3.91 4.87 -8.12
C THR A 23 5.07 5.20 -7.20
N ILE A 24 5.58 4.17 -6.52
CA ILE A 24 6.74 4.26 -5.63
C ILE A 24 7.90 3.49 -6.26
N GLU A 25 9.06 4.13 -6.34
CA GLU A 25 10.29 3.50 -6.79
C GLU A 25 11.24 3.37 -5.61
N PHE A 26 11.58 2.13 -5.25
CA PHE A 26 12.49 1.89 -4.13
C PHE A 26 13.97 1.94 -4.53
N GLY A 27 14.26 1.87 -5.83
CA GLY A 27 15.64 1.91 -6.32
C GLY A 27 16.38 0.60 -6.14
N ASP A 28 17.70 0.68 -6.20
CA ASP A 28 18.56 -0.49 -6.17
C ASP A 28 18.85 -0.97 -4.75
N LEU A 29 18.94 -2.30 -4.60
CA LEU A 29 19.27 -2.96 -3.34
C LEU A 29 20.40 -3.96 -3.56
N PRO A 30 21.26 -4.17 -2.53
CA PRO A 30 22.25 -5.24 -2.60
C PRO A 30 21.53 -6.61 -2.62
N PRO A 31 22.04 -7.58 -3.40
CA PRO A 31 21.38 -8.89 -3.50
C PRO A 31 21.52 -9.74 -2.25
N THR A 32 22.46 -9.40 -1.36
CA THR A 32 22.71 -10.14 -0.12
C THR A 32 22.71 -9.21 1.08
N SER A 33 22.34 -9.74 2.24
CA SER A 33 22.38 -9.03 3.51
C SER A 33 22.70 -10.01 4.63
N SER A 34 23.31 -9.51 5.69
CA SER A 34 23.52 -10.27 6.92
C SER A 34 22.24 -10.42 7.75
N ASP A 35 21.21 -9.66 7.45
CA ASP A 35 19.93 -9.68 8.16
C ASP A 35 18.79 -10.05 7.20
N PRO A 36 18.14 -11.23 7.41
CA PRO A 36 17.07 -11.69 6.52
C PRO A 36 15.69 -11.05 6.81
N ASN A 37 15.58 -10.22 7.85
CA ASN A 37 14.33 -9.59 8.26
C ASN A 37 14.42 -8.07 8.30
N ARG A 38 15.25 -7.51 7.45
CA ARG A 38 15.55 -6.08 7.49
C ARG A 38 14.51 -5.26 6.72
N LEU A 39 14.02 -4.18 7.35
CA LEU A 39 13.30 -3.13 6.64
C LEU A 39 14.31 -2.31 5.84
N GLU A 40 14.28 -2.46 4.51
CA GLU A 40 15.28 -1.86 3.64
C GLU A 40 14.98 -0.40 3.33
N LYS A 41 13.75 -0.09 2.99
CA LYS A 41 13.33 1.25 2.60
C LYS A 41 11.89 1.49 2.96
N THR A 42 11.53 2.76 3.15
CA THR A 42 10.16 3.21 3.31
C THR A 42 9.87 4.38 2.37
N ASP A 43 8.63 4.51 1.99
CA ASP A 43 8.12 5.65 1.24
C ASP A 43 6.64 5.79 1.55
N HIS A 44 5.99 6.83 1.07
CA HIS A 44 4.58 7.02 1.36
C HIS A 44 3.83 7.64 0.19
N SER A 45 2.51 7.44 0.20
CA SER A 45 1.56 8.08 -0.70
C SER A 45 0.49 8.79 0.13
N LEU A 46 0.09 9.96 -0.32
CA LEU A 46 -1.07 10.65 0.26
C LEU A 46 -2.33 10.21 -0.50
N VAL A 47 -3.26 9.60 0.22
CA VAL A 47 -4.54 9.18 -0.34
C VAL A 47 -5.59 10.20 0.06
N THR A 48 -6.30 10.73 -0.94
CA THR A 48 -7.35 11.73 -0.73
C THR A 48 -8.66 11.21 -1.29
N VAL A 49 -9.69 11.21 -0.46
CA VAL A 49 -11.06 10.95 -0.86
C VAL A 49 -11.81 12.27 -0.85
N ASP A 50 -12.36 12.63 -1.99
CA ASP A 50 -13.08 13.89 -2.19
C ASP A 50 -14.55 13.60 -2.50
N CYS A 51 -15.45 14.10 -1.66
CA CYS A 51 -16.89 13.85 -1.74
C CYS A 51 -17.63 15.15 -2.03
N LYS A 52 -18.51 15.12 -3.02
CA LYS A 52 -19.23 16.34 -3.50
C LYS A 52 -20.61 16.54 -2.90
N GLN A 53 -21.00 15.69 -1.95
CA GLN A 53 -22.31 15.81 -1.31
C GLN A 53 -22.25 16.65 -0.03
N ASP A 54 -23.38 17.29 0.30
CA ASP A 54 -23.49 18.17 1.44
C ASP A 54 -23.86 17.46 2.75
N HIS A 55 -24.31 16.21 2.69
CA HIS A 55 -24.59 15.42 3.89
C HIS A 55 -23.37 14.63 4.34
N GLU A 56 -23.39 14.20 5.59
CA GLU A 56 -22.30 13.43 6.16
C GLU A 56 -22.20 12.05 5.54
N LEU A 57 -20.97 11.65 5.23
CA LEU A 57 -20.64 10.32 4.72
C LEU A 57 -19.46 9.76 5.51
N ASP A 58 -19.62 8.55 6.03
CA ASP A 58 -18.52 7.82 6.65
C ASP A 58 -17.69 7.14 5.56
N VAL A 59 -16.40 7.44 5.53
CA VAL A 59 -15.49 6.96 4.49
C VAL A 59 -14.60 5.86 5.02
N HIS A 60 -14.55 4.76 4.30
CA HIS A 60 -13.75 3.59 4.63
C HIS A 60 -12.83 3.22 3.48
N LEU A 61 -11.68 2.65 3.83
CA LEU A 61 -10.72 2.13 2.87
C LEU A 61 -10.37 0.68 3.18
N LYS A 62 -9.84 0.00 2.18
CA LYS A 62 -9.02 -1.19 2.36
C LYS A 62 -7.94 -1.23 1.30
N VAL A 63 -6.80 -1.80 1.65
CA VAL A 63 -5.63 -1.92 0.78
C VAL A 63 -5.45 -3.39 0.46
N ILE A 64 -5.48 -3.73 -0.82
CA ILE A 64 -5.44 -5.12 -1.28
C ILE A 64 -4.21 -5.33 -2.15
N PRO A 65 -3.32 -6.27 -1.80
CA PRO A 65 -2.14 -6.55 -2.60
C PRO A 65 -2.50 -7.41 -3.81
N ALA A 66 -1.84 -7.17 -4.95
CA ALA A 66 -1.96 -8.03 -6.12
C ALA A 66 -1.37 -9.42 -5.84
N ASN A 67 -0.28 -9.45 -5.05
CA ASN A 67 0.39 -10.68 -4.65
C ASN A 67 0.32 -10.81 -3.13
N PRO A 68 -0.74 -11.43 -2.59
CA PRO A 68 -0.93 -11.49 -1.15
C PRO A 68 0.14 -12.30 -0.44
N PRO A 69 0.30 -12.10 0.89
CA PRO A 69 1.22 -12.92 1.67
C PRO A 69 0.94 -14.42 1.50
N GLN A 70 2.02 -15.20 1.36
CA GLN A 70 1.92 -16.66 1.18
C GLN A 70 2.07 -17.40 2.51
N ASP A 71 2.28 -16.69 3.60
CA ASP A 71 2.44 -17.23 4.95
C ASP A 71 1.57 -16.45 5.93
N GLU A 72 1.82 -16.61 7.23
CA GLU A 72 1.05 -15.94 8.28
C GLU A 72 1.49 -14.49 8.53
N THR A 73 2.48 -13.99 7.78
CA THR A 73 2.94 -12.61 7.91
C THR A 73 2.05 -11.66 7.11
N ASN A 74 2.23 -10.36 7.34
CA ASN A 74 1.59 -9.30 6.55
C ASN A 74 2.50 -8.80 5.43
N ILE A 75 3.42 -9.63 4.96
CA ILE A 75 4.38 -9.27 3.92
C ILE A 75 3.90 -9.79 2.57
N ALA A 76 3.43 -8.89 1.73
CA ALA A 76 3.05 -9.20 0.36
C ALA A 76 4.29 -9.47 -0.49
N THR A 77 4.12 -10.17 -1.59
CA THR A 77 5.25 -10.60 -2.42
C THR A 77 5.39 -9.75 -3.67
N PHE A 78 6.60 -9.76 -4.23
CA PHE A 78 6.93 -9.13 -5.51
C PHE A 78 7.02 -10.16 -6.63
N THR A 79 6.98 -9.68 -7.85
CA THR A 79 7.27 -10.49 -9.04
C THR A 79 8.37 -9.83 -9.85
N HIS A 80 9.05 -10.64 -10.66
CA HIS A 80 9.84 -10.13 -11.78
C HIS A 80 8.93 -9.49 -12.81
N LEU A 81 9.46 -8.71 -13.74
CA LEU A 81 8.65 -8.06 -14.78
C LEU A 81 7.91 -9.05 -15.69
N ASP A 82 8.40 -10.29 -15.77
CA ASP A 82 7.75 -11.36 -16.54
C ASP A 82 6.68 -12.13 -15.74
N GLY A 83 6.41 -11.70 -14.49
CA GLY A 83 5.39 -12.31 -13.65
C GLY A 83 5.85 -13.46 -12.75
N ARG A 84 7.10 -13.92 -12.86
CA ARG A 84 7.63 -14.95 -11.98
C ARG A 84 7.79 -14.41 -10.55
N PRO A 85 7.57 -15.23 -9.51
CA PRO A 85 7.80 -14.78 -8.13
C PRO A 85 9.24 -14.28 -7.92
N PHE A 86 9.39 -13.13 -7.25
CA PHE A 86 10.67 -12.57 -6.89
C PHE A 86 10.99 -12.95 -5.44
N HIS A 87 12.08 -13.70 -5.27
CA HIS A 87 12.47 -14.21 -3.95
C HIS A 87 13.26 -13.18 -3.16
N GLY A 88 13.01 -13.13 -1.85
CA GLY A 88 13.86 -12.43 -0.89
C GLY A 88 13.46 -11.01 -0.54
N LEU A 89 12.42 -10.48 -1.17
CA LEU A 89 11.86 -9.16 -0.86
C LEU A 89 10.34 -9.23 -0.73
N GLY A 90 9.77 -8.34 0.06
CA GLY A 90 8.33 -8.22 0.21
C GLY A 90 7.92 -6.82 0.60
N LEU A 91 6.61 -6.58 0.52
CA LEU A 91 6.00 -5.28 0.74
C LEU A 91 5.08 -5.32 1.94
N ILE A 92 5.21 -4.32 2.82
CA ILE A 92 4.24 -4.04 3.87
C ILE A 92 3.70 -2.63 3.71
N TYR A 93 2.55 -2.37 4.32
CA TYR A 93 2.02 -1.01 4.43
C TYR A 93 1.63 -0.72 5.87
N LYS A 94 1.60 0.55 6.21
CA LYS A 94 1.11 1.03 7.50
C LYS A 94 0.41 2.37 7.30
N MET A 95 -0.75 2.53 7.94
CA MET A 95 -1.50 3.78 7.88
C MET A 95 -0.91 4.81 8.81
N ASN A 96 -0.80 6.05 8.31
CA ASN A 96 -0.52 7.27 9.08
C ASN A 96 0.90 7.43 9.63
N GLU A 97 1.71 6.39 9.66
CA GLU A 97 3.09 6.44 10.15
C GLU A 97 3.96 5.40 9.44
N PRO A 98 5.28 5.62 9.34
CA PRO A 98 6.17 4.62 8.75
C PRO A 98 6.20 3.34 9.60
N PRO A 99 6.31 2.17 8.98
CA PRO A 99 6.57 0.95 9.74
C PRO A 99 7.94 1.01 10.40
N LYS A 100 8.06 0.43 11.59
CA LYS A 100 9.32 0.39 12.36
C LYS A 100 10.18 -0.79 11.97
N ASP A 101 9.57 -1.87 11.54
CA ASP A 101 10.19 -3.13 11.15
C ASP A 101 9.25 -3.88 10.20
N CYS A 102 9.68 -5.05 9.74
CA CYS A 102 8.89 -5.85 8.80
C CYS A 102 7.71 -6.57 9.44
N GLU A 103 7.62 -6.56 10.75
CA GLU A 103 6.53 -7.21 11.51
C GLU A 103 5.42 -6.22 11.86
N SER A 104 5.65 -4.93 11.68
CA SER A 104 4.72 -3.86 12.08
C SER A 104 3.75 -3.43 10.99
N GLY A 105 3.72 -4.11 9.85
CA GLY A 105 2.78 -3.81 8.78
C GLY A 105 1.34 -4.09 9.17
N ASP A 106 0.43 -3.29 8.62
CA ASP A 106 -1.00 -3.50 8.83
C ASP A 106 -1.52 -4.70 8.03
N VAL A 107 -2.65 -5.25 8.44
CA VAL A 107 -3.27 -6.40 7.78
C VAL A 107 -3.87 -5.97 6.44
N TRP A 108 -3.49 -6.68 5.38
CA TRP A 108 -4.02 -6.43 4.05
C TRP A 108 -5.51 -6.81 3.97
N GLY A 109 -6.28 -5.97 3.27
CA GLY A 109 -7.70 -6.23 3.05
C GLY A 109 -8.62 -5.92 4.23
N GLU A 110 -8.08 -5.42 5.33
CA GLU A 110 -8.88 -5.02 6.49
C GLU A 110 -9.54 -3.66 6.26
N SER A 111 -10.78 -3.54 6.74
CA SER A 111 -11.51 -2.28 6.67
C SER A 111 -10.89 -1.22 7.58
N ILE A 112 -10.64 -0.04 7.04
CA ILE A 112 -10.05 1.09 7.75
C ILE A 112 -11.02 2.26 7.68
N ASP A 113 -11.45 2.75 8.83
CA ASP A 113 -12.26 3.96 8.93
C ASP A 113 -11.34 5.17 8.88
N ILE A 114 -11.53 6.05 7.89
CA ILE A 114 -10.68 7.23 7.72
C ILE A 114 -11.36 8.54 8.10
N GLY A 115 -12.62 8.49 8.46
CA GLY A 115 -13.34 9.66 8.93
C GLY A 115 -14.64 9.92 8.22
N THR A 116 -15.22 11.07 8.50
CA THR A 116 -16.54 11.48 8.00
C THR A 116 -16.39 12.78 7.22
N THR A 117 -16.95 12.83 6.02
CA THR A 117 -17.05 14.07 5.25
C THR A 117 -18.31 14.82 5.61
N SER A 118 -18.34 16.12 5.34
CA SER A 118 -19.48 16.97 5.56
C SER A 118 -19.49 18.11 4.54
N LYS A 119 -20.51 18.95 4.59
CA LYS A 119 -20.58 20.15 3.75
C LYS A 119 -19.35 21.04 3.88
N ASP A 120 -18.79 21.15 5.08
CA ASP A 120 -17.64 22.01 5.37
C ASP A 120 -16.28 21.27 5.24
N LYS A 121 -16.32 19.95 5.15
CA LYS A 121 -15.13 19.10 5.03
C LYS A 121 -15.39 18.00 4.02
N ARG A 122 -15.20 18.33 2.75
CA ARG A 122 -15.53 17.41 1.64
C ARG A 122 -14.41 16.45 1.29
N SER A 123 -13.19 16.70 1.77
CA SER A 123 -12.03 15.87 1.48
C SER A 123 -11.41 15.33 2.75
N ILE A 124 -10.98 14.07 2.70
CA ILE A 124 -10.21 13.42 3.75
C ILE A 124 -8.94 12.89 3.13
N SER A 125 -7.80 13.19 3.77
CA SER A 125 -6.50 12.70 3.32
C SER A 125 -5.86 11.88 4.43
N LYS A 126 -5.26 10.75 4.03
CA LYS A 126 -4.48 9.88 4.91
C LYS A 126 -3.21 9.44 4.20
N GLU A 127 -2.13 9.27 4.98
CA GLU A 127 -0.89 8.73 4.45
C GLU A 127 -0.90 7.21 4.52
N ILE A 128 -0.52 6.56 3.41
CA ILE A 128 -0.15 5.15 3.40
C ILE A 128 1.35 5.08 3.30
N HIS A 129 1.99 4.47 4.29
CA HIS A 129 3.43 4.26 4.31
C HIS A 129 3.74 2.84 3.83
N TRP A 130 4.62 2.75 2.84
CA TRP A 130 5.05 1.50 2.24
C TRP A 130 6.41 1.12 2.80
N GLY A 131 6.59 -0.15 3.10
CA GLY A 131 7.87 -0.67 3.56
C GLY A 131 8.37 -1.79 2.65
N LEU A 132 9.62 -1.69 2.24
CA LEU A 132 10.30 -2.74 1.48
C LEU A 132 11.07 -3.61 2.45
N CYS A 133 10.68 -4.87 2.57
CA CYS A 133 11.26 -5.81 3.50
C CYS A 133 12.14 -6.82 2.81
N ARG A 134 13.30 -7.09 3.43
CA ARG A 134 14.08 -8.26 3.07
C ARG A 134 13.53 -9.46 3.84
N THR A 135 13.32 -10.56 3.13
CA THR A 135 12.73 -11.77 3.69
C THR A 135 13.68 -12.97 3.67
N ASP A 136 14.88 -12.81 3.12
CA ASP A 136 15.92 -13.83 3.10
C ASP A 136 17.30 -13.15 3.05
N PHE A 137 18.36 -13.89 3.38
CA PHE A 137 19.73 -13.40 3.26
C PHE A 137 20.11 -13.01 1.83
N SER A 138 19.54 -13.70 0.85
CA SER A 138 19.73 -13.38 -0.55
C SER A 138 18.40 -13.12 -1.22
N ALA A 139 18.41 -12.18 -2.16
CA ALA A 139 17.27 -11.87 -3.00
C ALA A 139 17.62 -12.16 -4.45
N ASP A 140 16.59 -12.41 -5.25
CA ASP A 140 16.76 -12.49 -6.70
C ASP A 140 17.37 -11.19 -7.23
N THR A 141 17.97 -11.26 -8.40
CA THR A 141 18.50 -10.09 -9.10
C THR A 141 17.57 -9.66 -10.21
N GLY A 142 17.71 -8.40 -10.61
CA GLY A 142 16.86 -7.81 -11.65
C GLY A 142 15.76 -6.95 -11.08
N GLU A 143 14.86 -6.54 -11.94
CA GLU A 143 13.76 -5.67 -11.57
C GLU A 143 12.63 -6.43 -10.90
N PHE A 144 12.00 -5.80 -9.90
CA PHE A 144 10.87 -6.37 -9.19
C PHE A 144 9.75 -5.35 -9.10
N GLU A 145 8.52 -5.84 -9.07
CA GLU A 145 7.35 -4.99 -9.01
C GLU A 145 6.20 -5.69 -8.29
N THR A 146 5.29 -4.89 -7.78
CA THR A 146 3.98 -5.33 -7.32
C THR A 146 3.01 -4.15 -7.38
N THR A 147 1.73 -4.43 -7.19
CA THR A 147 0.71 -3.40 -7.09
C THR A 147 -0.14 -3.63 -5.86
N ALA A 148 -0.71 -2.56 -5.35
CA ALA A 148 -1.72 -2.59 -4.31
C ALA A 148 -2.90 -1.74 -4.77
N THR A 149 -4.11 -2.24 -4.59
CA THR A 149 -5.33 -1.53 -4.93
C THR A 149 -5.95 -0.95 -3.67
N ILE A 150 -6.25 0.33 -3.69
CA ILE A 150 -6.93 1.00 -2.59
C ILE A 150 -8.40 1.10 -2.95
N TRP A 151 -9.23 0.35 -2.23
CA TRP A 151 -10.67 0.39 -2.36
C TRP A 151 -11.25 1.35 -1.34
N PHE A 152 -12.27 2.10 -1.74
CA PHE A 152 -13.00 2.92 -0.80
C PHE A 152 -14.51 2.72 -0.96
N TRP A 153 -15.24 2.99 0.11
CA TRP A 153 -16.70 3.04 0.10
C TRP A 153 -17.18 4.04 1.15
N VAL A 154 -18.41 4.46 0.99
CA VAL A 154 -19.05 5.42 1.88
C VAL A 154 -20.38 4.86 2.39
N ASP A 155 -20.73 5.24 3.60
CA ASP A 155 -21.99 4.90 4.25
C ASP A 155 -22.84 6.15 4.51
#